data_6cb21b6dfdd05889771699aca293f99b
#
_entry.id   6cb21b6dfdd05889771699aca293f99b
#
_cell.length_a   1.000
_cell.length_b   1.000
_cell.length_c   1.000
_cell.angle_alpha   90.00
_cell.angle_beta   90.00
_cell.angle_gamma   90.00
#
_symmetry.space_group_name_H-M   'P 1'
#
loop_
_entity.id
_entity.type
_entity.pdbx_description
1 polymer ?
#
loop_
_entity_poly.entity_id
_entity_poly.type
_entity_poly.pdbx_seq_one_letter_code
_entity_poly.pdbx_strand_id
1 'polypeptide(L)'
;TATTTVARTGAGSTNADGTRGGDAFGPTYTSATFVLPSDASLGVVVRCPVAPEVGDFVAFSGTKTFRVTAVSPVDGDVYVLDFAETTTLAGETGGDAGRFALIGVAPTTAFPARFTLTVDDDGATVETFAGLALHSSHPRYFAKDGVVNGISGHVRLAPRAAGAPAISLATMPSGATRTQDGVDQPATNQHYVSALEKLETVDEPAMVIAPDSVKVQDPLLQADLIGKVVRHCEQFRRFAIIDGPDLSSIADNQRDKALVDWRNATLSSTYAAAYAPFLKIVTIDPDAPDRFTMVPPSGFVAGVFARTDRERGVHKAPGNERVNGIVGLAEQYSQRRQDLLNPNAVNLIRSFPGRGTRIWGARNATDDVTWRYVNVRRLFSMIETSVDRSTQWVVFEPNTATTWIRIKVSVENFLDQQWRAGALAGSRPEEAYRVRVGLGETMTETDIDVGLVITEVAIAPAKPAEFVVFRFSHKRLSE
;
A
#
# COMPACT_ATOMS: atom_id res chain seq x y z
N THR A 1 -9.83 6.55 18.04
CA THR A 1 -11.16 5.92 17.83
C THR A 1 -12.00 6.82 16.94
N ALA A 2 -12.19 6.43 15.68
CA ALA A 2 -13.04 7.19 14.76
C ALA A 2 -14.51 7.01 15.12
N THR A 3 -15.23 8.10 15.31
CA THR A 3 -16.68 8.09 15.53
C THR A 3 -17.37 8.51 14.22
N THR A 4 -18.27 7.68 13.73
CA THR A 4 -19.03 7.97 12.51
C THR A 4 -20.42 8.47 12.87
N THR A 5 -20.76 9.70 12.48
CA THR A 5 -22.08 10.28 12.67
C THR A 5 -22.84 10.30 11.35
N VAL A 6 -24.01 9.68 11.32
CA VAL A 6 -24.93 9.72 10.17
C VAL A 6 -26.06 10.68 10.50
N ALA A 7 -26.09 11.83 9.83
CA ALA A 7 -27.18 12.79 9.96
C ALA A 7 -28.20 12.57 8.86
N ARG A 8 -29.50 12.54 9.22
CA ARG A 8 -30.62 12.50 8.28
C ARG A 8 -30.81 13.87 7.65
N THR A 9 -30.78 13.95 6.34
CA THR A 9 -31.32 15.07 5.59
C THR A 9 -32.69 14.66 5.02
N GLY A 10 -33.76 15.03 5.70
CA GLY A 10 -35.13 14.75 5.21
C GLY A 10 -36.18 14.78 6.32
N ALA A 11 -37.33 15.38 6.03
CA ALA A 11 -38.54 15.53 6.82
C ALA A 11 -38.34 16.11 8.23
N GLY A 12 -38.59 17.41 8.40
CA GLY A 12 -38.38 18.16 9.58
C GLY A 12 -38.92 17.53 10.86
N SER A 13 -38.09 17.42 11.87
CA SER A 13 -38.54 17.33 13.24
C SER A 13 -38.93 18.75 13.68
N THR A 14 -40.13 18.92 14.15
CA THR A 14 -40.51 20.08 14.93
C THR A 14 -39.86 19.93 16.31
N ASN A 15 -39.15 20.94 16.76
CA ASN A 15 -38.69 21.02 18.13
C ASN A 15 -39.90 21.01 19.10
N ALA A 16 -39.67 20.63 20.36
CA ALA A 16 -40.72 20.54 21.38
C ALA A 16 -41.43 21.90 21.67
N ASP A 17 -40.91 23.00 21.15
CA ASP A 17 -41.47 24.36 21.23
C ASP A 17 -42.25 24.81 19.99
N GLY A 18 -42.45 23.94 18.99
CA GLY A 18 -43.21 24.24 17.77
C GLY A 18 -42.44 25.02 16.70
N THR A 19 -41.18 25.35 16.92
CA THR A 19 -40.34 26.01 15.91
C THR A 19 -39.65 24.98 15.01
N ARG A 20 -39.69 25.23 13.69
CA ARG A 20 -38.91 24.42 12.71
C ARG A 20 -37.44 24.74 12.87
N GLY A 21 -36.65 23.75 13.27
CA GLY A 21 -35.21 23.87 13.24
C GLY A 21 -34.72 24.16 11.83
N GLY A 22 -34.12 25.36 11.68
CA GLY A 22 -33.62 25.80 10.36
C GLY A 22 -32.38 25.04 9.97
N ASP A 23 -32.25 24.82 8.69
CA ASP A 23 -31.00 24.78 7.89
C ASP A 23 -30.16 23.51 7.79
N ALA A 24 -30.67 22.34 8.10
CA ALA A 24 -29.97 21.09 7.78
C ALA A 24 -30.57 20.30 6.59
N PHE A 25 -31.34 20.96 5.72
CA PHE A 25 -32.10 20.25 4.68
C PHE A 25 -31.59 20.57 3.27
N GLY A 26 -31.42 19.52 2.48
CA GLY A 26 -31.26 19.66 1.03
C GLY A 26 -32.48 20.37 0.40
N PRO A 27 -32.44 20.73 -0.89
CA PRO A 27 -33.45 21.55 -1.53
C PRO A 27 -34.84 20.95 -1.34
N THR A 28 -35.77 21.83 -0.95
CA THR A 28 -37.19 21.50 -0.75
C THR A 28 -37.89 21.49 -2.11
N TYR A 29 -38.50 20.39 -2.47
CA TYR A 29 -39.31 20.28 -3.68
C TYR A 29 -40.74 20.70 -3.36
N THR A 30 -41.24 21.72 -4.07
CA THR A 30 -42.62 22.18 -3.95
C THR A 30 -43.37 21.78 -5.21
N SER A 31 -44.45 21.05 -5.07
CA SER A 31 -45.39 20.80 -6.17
C SER A 31 -46.19 22.07 -6.48
N ALA A 32 -46.16 22.56 -7.71
CA ALA A 32 -46.84 23.79 -8.08
C ALA A 32 -47.93 23.51 -9.07
N THR A 33 -48.76 22.75 -9.19
CA THR A 33 -49.82 22.50 -10.15
C THR A 33 -49.64 21.20 -10.94
N PHE A 34 -50.58 20.27 -10.78
CA PHE A 34 -50.60 19.03 -11.52
C PHE A 34 -51.20 19.28 -12.91
N VAL A 35 -50.42 19.11 -13.94
CA VAL A 35 -50.93 18.97 -15.29
C VAL A 35 -50.74 17.51 -15.66
N LEU A 36 -51.82 16.74 -15.70
CA LEU A 36 -51.80 15.38 -16.23
C LEU A 36 -51.65 15.47 -17.75
N PRO A 37 -50.62 14.86 -18.36
CA PRO A 37 -50.60 14.64 -19.78
C PRO A 37 -51.75 13.68 -20.12
N SER A 38 -52.39 13.91 -21.28
CA SER A 38 -53.57 13.16 -21.72
C SER A 38 -53.30 11.74 -22.21
N ASP A 39 -52.07 11.28 -22.14
CA ASP A 39 -51.60 9.95 -22.52
C ASP A 39 -50.71 9.35 -21.46
N ALA A 40 -51.09 8.31 -20.98
CA ALA A 40 -50.71 7.16 -20.14
C ALA A 40 -49.26 6.99 -19.63
N SER A 41 -48.41 7.97 -19.58
CA SER A 41 -47.11 7.87 -18.90
C SER A 41 -47.13 8.66 -17.59
N LEU A 42 -46.93 7.95 -16.54
CA LEU A 42 -47.23 8.24 -15.16
C LEU A 42 -46.06 8.89 -14.46
N GLY A 43 -46.10 10.22 -14.34
CA GLY A 43 -45.10 10.92 -13.57
C GLY A 43 -45.74 11.99 -12.67
N VAL A 44 -45.15 12.22 -11.50
CA VAL A 44 -45.56 13.34 -10.64
C VAL A 44 -44.81 14.59 -11.08
N VAL A 45 -45.51 15.66 -11.41
CA VAL A 45 -44.92 16.95 -11.75
C VAL A 45 -44.51 17.68 -10.47
N VAL A 46 -43.25 17.98 -10.34
CA VAL A 46 -42.69 18.69 -9.18
C VAL A 46 -41.90 19.91 -9.61
N ARG A 47 -41.99 20.99 -8.85
CA ARG A 47 -41.11 22.13 -9.01
C ARG A 47 -39.93 22.00 -8.03
N CYS A 48 -38.72 22.13 -8.53
CA CYS A 48 -37.53 21.81 -7.80
C CYS A 48 -36.39 22.78 -8.15
N PRO A 49 -35.90 23.57 -7.20
CA PRO A 49 -34.80 24.50 -7.44
C PRO A 49 -33.46 23.80 -7.75
N VAL A 50 -33.37 22.52 -7.48
CA VAL A 50 -32.22 21.69 -7.86
C VAL A 50 -32.74 20.45 -8.59
N ALA A 51 -32.20 20.13 -9.75
CA ALA A 51 -32.59 18.98 -10.54
C ALA A 51 -32.58 17.67 -9.73
N PRO A 52 -33.71 16.94 -9.66
CA PRO A 52 -33.74 15.61 -9.08
C PRO A 52 -32.98 14.62 -9.96
N GLU A 53 -32.45 13.56 -9.35
CA GLU A 53 -31.69 12.53 -10.03
C GLU A 53 -32.36 11.16 -9.89
N VAL A 54 -32.14 10.30 -10.89
CA VAL A 54 -32.58 8.89 -10.80
C VAL A 54 -31.92 8.22 -9.62
N GLY A 55 -32.71 7.55 -8.77
CA GLY A 55 -32.25 6.94 -7.52
C GLY A 55 -32.45 7.81 -6.27
N ASP A 56 -32.87 9.06 -6.42
CA ASP A 56 -33.31 9.86 -5.27
C ASP A 56 -34.54 9.24 -4.60
N PHE A 57 -34.69 9.45 -3.32
CA PHE A 57 -35.89 9.12 -2.57
C PHE A 57 -36.66 10.42 -2.29
N VAL A 58 -37.92 10.45 -2.63
CA VAL A 58 -38.79 11.61 -2.45
C VAL A 58 -39.86 11.26 -1.43
N ALA A 59 -40.05 12.12 -0.45
CA ALA A 59 -41.11 11.99 0.56
C ALA A 59 -42.25 12.99 0.26
N PHE A 60 -43.46 12.50 0.15
CA PHE A 60 -44.68 13.29 0.09
C PHE A 60 -45.33 13.25 1.47
N SER A 61 -45.76 14.37 2.00
CA SER A 61 -46.38 14.57 3.33
C SER A 61 -46.64 13.32 4.16
N GLY A 62 -45.62 12.81 4.85
CA GLY A 62 -45.74 11.61 5.68
C GLY A 62 -44.43 10.83 5.79
N THR A 63 -44.51 9.63 6.35
CA THR A 63 -43.34 8.77 6.61
C THR A 63 -42.93 7.89 5.43
N LYS A 64 -43.68 7.90 4.33
CA LYS A 64 -43.39 7.08 3.14
C LYS A 64 -42.45 7.82 2.18
N THR A 65 -41.46 7.10 1.68
CA THR A 65 -40.51 7.58 0.69
C THR A 65 -40.63 6.75 -0.59
N PHE A 66 -40.54 7.39 -1.73
CA PHE A 66 -40.63 6.79 -3.05
C PHE A 66 -39.33 6.96 -3.80
N ARG A 67 -38.88 5.92 -4.47
CA ARG A 67 -37.66 5.97 -5.25
C ARG A 67 -37.90 6.49 -6.66
N VAL A 68 -37.19 7.51 -7.07
CA VAL A 68 -37.22 8.05 -8.44
C VAL A 68 -36.56 7.09 -9.42
N THR A 69 -37.29 6.67 -10.43
CA THR A 69 -36.81 5.78 -11.51
C THR A 69 -36.53 6.51 -12.81
N ALA A 70 -37.24 7.60 -13.09
CA ALA A 70 -36.92 8.46 -14.20
C ALA A 70 -37.19 9.92 -13.85
N VAL A 71 -36.45 10.83 -14.48
CA VAL A 71 -36.57 12.27 -14.35
C VAL A 71 -36.66 12.87 -15.74
N SER A 72 -37.76 13.57 -16.02
CA SER A 72 -37.98 14.25 -17.28
C SER A 72 -38.15 15.77 -17.04
N PRO A 73 -37.23 16.62 -17.50
CA PRO A 73 -37.40 18.06 -17.40
C PRO A 73 -38.55 18.54 -18.27
N VAL A 74 -39.39 19.45 -17.73
CA VAL A 74 -40.52 20.01 -18.45
C VAL A 74 -40.25 21.46 -18.86
N ASP A 75 -39.95 22.33 -17.89
CA ASP A 75 -39.60 23.73 -18.13
C ASP A 75 -38.91 24.33 -16.86
N GLY A 76 -37.75 24.92 -17.03
CA GLY A 76 -36.98 25.56 -15.98
C GLY A 76 -36.70 24.65 -14.78
N ASP A 77 -37.40 24.89 -13.69
CA ASP A 77 -37.28 24.15 -12.41
C ASP A 77 -38.39 23.08 -12.22
N VAL A 78 -39.13 22.74 -13.30
CA VAL A 78 -40.23 21.78 -13.28
C VAL A 78 -39.80 20.45 -13.89
N TYR A 79 -40.05 19.36 -13.17
CA TYR A 79 -39.68 18.00 -13.57
C TYR A 79 -40.86 17.04 -13.42
N VAL A 80 -40.91 16.01 -14.28
CA VAL A 80 -41.76 14.83 -14.08
C VAL A 80 -40.92 13.72 -13.49
N LEU A 81 -41.35 13.17 -12.38
CA LEU A 81 -40.69 12.08 -11.66
C LEU A 81 -41.50 10.81 -11.77
N ASP A 82 -40.87 9.71 -12.24
CA ASP A 82 -41.42 8.38 -12.17
C ASP A 82 -40.87 7.63 -10.94
N PHE A 83 -41.68 6.75 -10.36
CA PHE A 83 -41.33 6.01 -9.15
C PHE A 83 -41.37 4.49 -9.36
N ALA A 84 -40.51 3.76 -8.66
CA ALA A 84 -40.42 2.30 -8.77
C ALA A 84 -41.57 1.52 -8.11
N GLU A 85 -42.29 2.16 -7.21
CA GLU A 85 -43.27 1.48 -6.37
C GLU A 85 -44.68 1.96 -6.61
N THR A 86 -45.59 1.03 -6.89
CA THR A 86 -47.04 1.25 -6.93
C THR A 86 -47.59 1.27 -5.51
N THR A 87 -47.55 2.41 -4.81
CA THR A 87 -48.17 2.53 -3.48
C THR A 87 -49.19 3.65 -3.49
N THR A 88 -50.41 3.33 -3.10
CA THR A 88 -51.46 4.31 -2.81
C THR A 88 -51.03 5.25 -1.68
N LEU A 89 -51.02 6.53 -1.90
CA LEU A 89 -50.92 7.55 -0.85
C LEU A 89 -52.18 7.49 0.01
N ALA A 90 -52.02 7.53 1.35
CA ALA A 90 -53.14 7.49 2.28
C ALA A 90 -54.10 8.65 2.01
N GLY A 91 -55.30 8.36 1.51
CA GLY A 91 -56.33 9.31 1.13
C GLY A 91 -56.86 9.15 -0.29
N GLU A 92 -56.29 8.23 -1.07
CA GLU A 92 -56.74 7.96 -2.44
C GLU A 92 -57.75 6.80 -2.51
N THR A 93 -58.86 7.07 -3.16
CA THR A 93 -59.86 6.05 -3.51
C THR A 93 -59.60 5.57 -4.93
N GLY A 94 -59.14 4.35 -5.05
CA GLY A 94 -59.46 3.48 -6.16
C GLY A 94 -58.64 3.47 -7.40
N GLY A 95 -57.94 2.40 -7.61
CA GLY A 95 -57.96 1.60 -8.82
C GLY A 95 -57.04 2.01 -9.94
N ASP A 96 -56.29 1.14 -10.27
CA ASP A 96 -55.38 0.79 -11.34
C ASP A 96 -53.90 0.96 -11.02
N ALA A 97 -53.25 -0.18 -11.00
CA ALA A 97 -51.81 -0.29 -10.88
C ALA A 97 -51.11 0.68 -11.83
N GLY A 98 -50.40 1.64 -11.23
CA GLY A 98 -49.55 2.56 -12.00
C GLY A 98 -50.03 3.99 -12.15
N ARG A 99 -51.11 4.43 -11.52
CA ARG A 99 -51.59 5.81 -11.61
C ARG A 99 -51.60 6.53 -10.27
N PHE A 100 -50.82 7.57 -10.15
CA PHE A 100 -50.92 8.53 -9.04
C PHE A 100 -51.83 9.68 -9.52
N ALA A 101 -53.08 9.68 -9.13
CA ALA A 101 -53.96 10.80 -9.30
C ALA A 101 -54.06 11.57 -7.98
N LEU A 102 -53.34 12.66 -7.84
CA LEU A 102 -53.48 13.61 -6.75
C LEU A 102 -54.63 14.56 -7.12
N ILE A 103 -55.87 14.21 -6.82
CA ILE A 103 -57.05 15.05 -7.04
C ILE A 103 -57.33 15.82 -5.75
N GLY A 104 -57.14 17.13 -5.82
CA GLY A 104 -57.70 18.07 -4.82
C GLY A 104 -56.92 18.25 -3.49
N VAL A 105 -55.62 17.94 -3.47
CA VAL A 105 -54.77 18.18 -2.29
C VAL A 105 -53.96 19.46 -2.48
N ALA A 106 -53.81 20.24 -1.43
CA ALA A 106 -52.92 21.40 -1.38
C ALA A 106 -51.48 21.01 -1.77
N PRO A 107 -50.68 21.91 -2.33
CA PRO A 107 -49.36 21.62 -2.85
C PRO A 107 -48.53 20.87 -1.80
N THR A 108 -48.16 19.64 -2.17
CA THR A 108 -47.41 18.74 -1.29
C THR A 108 -45.92 18.98 -1.51
N THR A 109 -45.20 19.24 -0.45
CA THR A 109 -43.77 19.43 -0.53
C THR A 109 -43.07 18.07 -0.55
N ALA A 110 -42.33 17.80 -1.59
CA ALA A 110 -41.53 16.59 -1.74
C ALA A 110 -40.07 16.87 -1.35
N PHE A 111 -39.48 15.97 -0.60
CA PHE A 111 -38.10 16.09 -0.15
C PHE A 111 -37.26 14.91 -0.63
N PRO A 112 -36.12 15.14 -1.28
CA PRO A 112 -35.20 14.06 -1.56
C PRO A 112 -34.59 13.55 -0.27
N ALA A 113 -34.61 12.25 -0.09
CA ALA A 113 -34.05 11.61 1.07
C ALA A 113 -32.57 11.28 0.82
N ARG A 114 -31.73 12.22 1.15
CA ARG A 114 -30.27 12.05 1.13
C ARG A 114 -29.76 12.13 2.56
N PHE A 115 -28.59 11.57 2.82
CA PHE A 115 -27.97 11.63 4.14
C PHE A 115 -26.56 12.21 4.05
N THR A 116 -26.09 12.72 5.17
CA THR A 116 -24.72 13.17 5.34
C THR A 116 -24.01 12.21 6.27
N LEU A 117 -22.83 11.75 5.86
CA LEU A 117 -21.92 11.00 6.69
C LEU A 117 -20.84 11.94 7.20
N THR A 118 -20.70 12.07 8.51
CA THR A 118 -19.56 12.72 9.14
C THR A 118 -18.69 11.67 9.80
N VAL A 119 -17.41 11.81 9.67
CA VAL A 119 -16.40 10.99 10.35
C VAL A 119 -15.71 11.87 11.35
N ASP A 120 -15.85 11.52 12.62
CA ASP A 120 -15.22 12.22 13.71
C ASP A 120 -14.09 11.34 14.27
N ASP A 121 -12.91 11.91 14.42
CA ASP A 121 -11.77 11.30 15.06
C ASP A 121 -11.41 12.12 16.30
N ASP A 122 -11.39 11.46 17.45
CA ASP A 122 -11.12 12.05 18.77
C ASP A 122 -11.95 13.32 19.07
N GLY A 123 -13.23 13.29 18.67
CA GLY A 123 -14.19 14.40 18.90
C GLY A 123 -14.09 15.54 17.90
N ALA A 124 -13.22 15.48 16.92
CA ALA A 124 -13.12 16.44 15.82
C ALA A 124 -13.63 15.82 14.50
N THR A 125 -14.50 16.54 13.79
CA THR A 125 -14.94 16.11 12.46
C THR A 125 -13.79 16.22 11.47
N VAL A 126 -13.32 15.05 10.97
CA VAL A 126 -12.20 14.97 10.03
C VAL A 126 -12.66 14.88 8.58
N GLU A 127 -13.81 14.26 8.32
CA GLU A 127 -14.39 14.14 6.98
C GLU A 127 -15.89 14.33 6.98
N THR A 128 -16.44 14.91 5.91
CA THR A 128 -17.89 15.08 5.72
C THR A 128 -18.27 14.76 4.27
N PHE A 129 -19.18 13.81 4.10
CA PHE A 129 -19.72 13.40 2.80
C PHE A 129 -21.21 13.72 2.77
N ALA A 130 -21.58 14.84 2.17
CA ALA A 130 -22.97 15.29 2.09
C ALA A 130 -23.70 14.73 0.86
N GLY A 131 -25.04 14.62 0.95
CA GLY A 131 -25.91 14.28 -0.15
C GLY A 131 -25.74 12.84 -0.65
N LEU A 132 -25.41 11.91 0.23
CA LEU A 132 -25.28 10.49 -0.10
C LEU A 132 -26.66 9.84 -0.31
N ALA A 133 -26.74 8.91 -1.26
CA ALA A 133 -27.95 8.17 -1.58
C ALA A 133 -27.82 6.69 -1.18
N LEU A 134 -28.98 6.05 -0.91
CA LEU A 134 -29.06 4.65 -0.48
C LEU A 134 -29.16 3.65 -1.66
N HIS A 135 -29.49 4.11 -2.85
CA HIS A 135 -29.72 3.22 -3.99
C HIS A 135 -28.51 3.16 -4.92
N SER A 136 -28.17 1.94 -5.35
CA SER A 136 -26.96 1.66 -6.15
C SER A 136 -26.93 2.32 -7.54
N SER A 137 -28.10 2.67 -8.12
CA SER A 137 -28.14 3.38 -9.39
C SER A 137 -27.90 4.89 -9.29
N HIS A 138 -27.92 5.45 -8.07
CA HIS A 138 -27.71 6.89 -7.87
C HIS A 138 -26.23 7.24 -8.03
N PRO A 139 -25.86 8.35 -8.71
CA PRO A 139 -24.47 8.78 -8.88
C PRO A 139 -23.73 8.94 -7.56
N ARG A 140 -24.41 9.39 -6.50
CA ARG A 140 -23.87 9.54 -5.14
C ARG A 140 -24.24 8.40 -4.19
N TYR A 141 -24.33 7.19 -4.72
CA TYR A 141 -24.53 6.00 -3.89
C TYR A 141 -23.38 5.83 -2.90
N PHE A 142 -23.71 5.68 -1.63
CA PHE A 142 -22.72 5.71 -0.54
C PHE A 142 -21.58 4.67 -0.68
N ALA A 143 -21.85 3.50 -1.24
CA ALA A 143 -20.86 2.43 -1.42
C ALA A 143 -20.16 2.44 -2.80
N LYS A 144 -20.44 3.44 -3.65
CA LYS A 144 -19.80 3.57 -4.96
C LYS A 144 -18.38 4.09 -4.79
N ASP A 145 -17.44 3.51 -5.54
CA ASP A 145 -16.06 4.00 -5.59
C ASP A 145 -16.02 5.43 -6.13
N GLY A 146 -15.23 6.28 -5.49
CA GLY A 146 -15.13 7.70 -5.81
C GLY A 146 -16.22 8.58 -5.18
N VAL A 147 -17.10 8.05 -4.31
CA VAL A 147 -18.09 8.84 -3.56
C VAL A 147 -17.69 8.94 -2.07
N VAL A 148 -17.51 7.81 -1.40
CA VAL A 148 -16.90 7.70 -0.07
C VAL A 148 -15.69 6.78 -0.17
N ASN A 149 -15.90 5.57 -0.68
CA ASN A 149 -14.84 4.61 -0.91
C ASN A 149 -13.82 5.14 -1.92
N GLY A 150 -12.55 5.05 -1.59
CA GLY A 150 -11.44 5.56 -2.41
C GLY A 150 -11.20 7.08 -2.28
N ILE A 151 -12.06 7.82 -1.54
CA ILE A 151 -11.85 9.23 -1.16
C ILE A 151 -11.54 9.33 0.33
N SER A 152 -12.35 8.66 1.18
CA SER A 152 -12.11 8.65 2.63
C SER A 152 -10.82 7.95 2.99
N GLY A 153 -10.02 8.59 3.85
CA GLY A 153 -8.86 8.00 4.49
C GLY A 153 -9.19 7.19 5.74
N HIS A 154 -10.41 7.32 6.27
CA HIS A 154 -10.80 6.79 7.58
C HIS A 154 -11.84 5.68 7.50
N VAL A 155 -12.77 5.72 6.54
CA VAL A 155 -13.87 4.76 6.46
C VAL A 155 -14.05 4.16 5.08
N ARG A 156 -14.45 2.90 5.04
CA ARG A 156 -14.92 2.22 3.84
C ARG A 156 -16.31 1.68 4.07
N LEU A 157 -17.25 2.04 3.22
CA LEU A 157 -18.64 1.63 3.29
C LEU A 157 -18.89 0.46 2.34
N ALA A 158 -19.60 -0.55 2.83
CA ALA A 158 -20.04 -1.67 2.02
C ALA A 158 -21.56 -1.86 2.16
N PRO A 159 -22.26 -2.27 1.10
CA PRO A 159 -23.64 -2.70 1.22
C PRO A 159 -23.71 -3.92 2.14
N ARG A 160 -24.78 -4.02 2.91
CA ARG A 160 -25.02 -5.16 3.79
C ARG A 160 -25.17 -6.45 2.96
N ALA A 161 -24.74 -7.59 3.52
CA ALA A 161 -24.81 -8.87 2.84
C ALA A 161 -26.24 -9.22 2.37
N ALA A 162 -26.36 -9.98 1.29
CA ALA A 162 -27.62 -10.44 0.74
C ALA A 162 -28.44 -11.19 1.83
N GLY A 163 -29.73 -10.81 1.97
CA GLY A 163 -30.62 -11.36 3.01
C GLY A 163 -30.76 -10.52 4.29
N ALA A 164 -29.94 -9.48 4.46
CA ALA A 164 -30.16 -8.51 5.54
C ALA A 164 -31.36 -7.60 5.20
N PRO A 165 -32.16 -7.16 6.19
CA PRO A 165 -33.29 -6.27 5.96
C PRO A 165 -32.81 -5.00 5.26
N ALA A 166 -33.57 -4.52 4.28
CA ALA A 166 -33.24 -3.31 3.53
C ALA A 166 -33.09 -2.12 4.48
N ILE A 167 -32.02 -1.36 4.32
CA ILE A 167 -31.84 -0.10 5.04
C ILE A 167 -32.84 0.88 4.44
N SER A 168 -33.83 1.28 5.22
CA SER A 168 -34.70 2.41 4.89
C SER A 168 -34.24 3.65 5.67
N LEU A 169 -34.60 4.84 5.21
CA LEU A 169 -34.36 6.08 5.96
C LEU A 169 -34.99 6.04 7.38
N ALA A 170 -36.09 5.28 7.52
CA ALA A 170 -36.72 5.10 8.82
C ALA A 170 -35.89 4.22 9.79
N THR A 171 -35.09 3.31 9.26
CA THR A 171 -34.25 2.39 10.04
C THR A 171 -32.79 2.84 10.13
N MET A 172 -32.40 3.95 9.48
CA MET A 172 -31.07 4.51 9.66
C MET A 172 -30.91 5.04 11.10
N PRO A 173 -29.84 4.67 11.80
CA PRO A 173 -29.58 5.28 13.09
C PRO A 173 -29.37 6.80 12.90
N SER A 174 -30.13 7.59 13.61
CA SER A 174 -29.91 9.02 13.73
C SER A 174 -29.03 9.24 14.96
N GLY A 175 -27.82 9.70 14.77
CA GLY A 175 -26.87 9.98 15.85
C GLY A 175 -25.50 9.36 15.63
N ALA A 176 -24.59 9.65 16.51
CA ALA A 176 -23.25 9.10 16.49
C ALA A 176 -23.30 7.59 16.76
N THR A 177 -22.84 6.81 15.82
CA THR A 177 -22.56 5.38 16.04
C THR A 177 -21.07 5.23 16.26
N ARG A 178 -20.67 4.91 17.49
CA ARG A 178 -19.28 4.57 17.77
C ARG A 178 -18.98 3.26 17.04
N THR A 179 -18.03 3.29 16.14
CA THR A 179 -17.47 2.06 15.59
C THR A 179 -16.76 1.32 16.72
N GLN A 180 -16.89 0.00 16.75
CA GLN A 180 -16.12 -0.81 17.68
C GLN A 180 -14.64 -0.47 17.51
N ASP A 181 -13.94 -0.28 18.63
CA ASP A 181 -12.49 -0.09 18.60
C ASP A 181 -11.88 -1.19 17.74
N GLY A 182 -11.06 -0.80 16.79
CA GLY A 182 -10.35 -1.78 15.98
C GLY A 182 -9.52 -2.66 16.92
N VAL A 183 -9.74 -3.96 16.89
CA VAL A 183 -8.86 -4.88 17.60
C VAL A 183 -7.64 -5.03 16.70
N ASP A 184 -6.49 -4.57 17.19
CA ASP A 184 -5.22 -4.80 16.53
C ASP A 184 -4.91 -6.30 16.62
N GLN A 185 -5.39 -7.05 15.63
CA GLN A 185 -5.11 -8.47 15.51
C GLN A 185 -3.71 -8.63 14.92
N PRO A 186 -2.80 -9.29 15.61
CA PRO A 186 -1.48 -9.57 15.06
C PRO A 186 -1.63 -10.30 13.72
N ALA A 187 -0.85 -9.87 12.72
CA ALA A 187 -0.87 -10.50 11.42
C ALA A 187 -0.49 -11.98 11.53
N THR A 188 -1.31 -12.84 10.96
CA THR A 188 -1.02 -14.28 10.87
C THR A 188 -0.10 -14.57 9.69
N ASN A 189 0.58 -15.73 9.66
CA ASN A 189 1.37 -16.16 8.52
C ASN A 189 0.58 -16.13 7.20
N GLN A 190 -0.74 -16.40 7.24
CA GLN A 190 -1.59 -16.35 6.04
C GLN A 190 -1.74 -14.93 5.50
N HIS A 191 -1.80 -13.91 6.34
CA HIS A 191 -1.85 -12.51 5.90
C HIS A 191 -0.57 -12.11 5.15
N TYR A 192 0.60 -12.57 5.61
CA TYR A 192 1.87 -12.35 4.92
C TYR A 192 1.93 -13.08 3.58
N VAL A 193 1.45 -14.34 3.51
CA VAL A 193 1.36 -15.09 2.25
C VAL A 193 0.52 -14.34 1.23
N SER A 194 -0.68 -13.92 1.62
CA SER A 194 -1.58 -13.15 0.74
C SER A 194 -1.01 -11.79 0.33
N ALA A 195 -0.18 -11.17 1.19
CA ALA A 195 0.52 -9.94 0.84
C ALA A 195 1.63 -10.20 -0.19
N LEU A 196 2.40 -11.28 -0.03
CA LEU A 196 3.45 -11.68 -0.98
C LEU A 196 2.86 -12.05 -2.35
N GLU A 197 1.74 -12.77 -2.39
CA GLU A 197 1.01 -13.07 -3.63
C GLU A 197 0.60 -11.79 -4.38
N LYS A 198 0.10 -10.78 -3.66
CA LYS A 198 -0.22 -9.48 -4.26
C LYS A 198 1.02 -8.73 -4.76
N LEU A 199 2.16 -8.90 -4.10
CA LEU A 199 3.42 -8.30 -4.55
C LEU A 199 3.95 -8.93 -5.84
N GLU A 200 3.54 -10.13 -6.21
CA GLU A 200 3.97 -10.77 -7.46
C GLU A 200 3.62 -9.96 -8.72
N THR A 201 2.50 -9.24 -8.67
CA THR A 201 2.03 -8.40 -9.77
C THR A 201 2.59 -6.98 -9.77
N VAL A 202 3.47 -6.65 -8.82
CA VAL A 202 4.03 -5.30 -8.67
C VAL A 202 5.52 -5.34 -9.02
N ASP A 203 5.89 -4.76 -10.14
CA ASP A 203 7.26 -4.83 -10.68
C ASP A 203 8.30 -3.95 -9.97
N GLU A 204 7.87 -2.88 -9.31
CA GLU A 204 8.78 -1.83 -8.86
C GLU A 204 9.57 -2.09 -7.56
N PRO A 205 9.04 -2.79 -6.52
CA PRO A 205 9.76 -2.89 -5.26
C PRO A 205 11.01 -3.75 -5.39
N ALA A 206 12.16 -3.14 -5.15
CA ALA A 206 13.46 -3.82 -5.13
C ALA A 206 13.81 -4.42 -3.76
N MET A 207 13.11 -4.01 -2.69
CA MET A 207 13.36 -4.42 -1.30
C MET A 207 12.06 -4.84 -0.63
N VAL A 208 12.15 -5.87 0.23
CA VAL A 208 11.03 -6.37 1.04
C VAL A 208 11.45 -6.37 2.52
N ILE A 209 10.58 -5.85 3.36
CA ILE A 209 10.72 -5.87 4.82
C ILE A 209 9.46 -6.45 5.45
N ALA A 210 9.59 -7.11 6.58
CA ALA A 210 8.48 -7.62 7.38
C ALA A 210 8.74 -7.36 8.88
N PRO A 211 8.71 -6.09 9.33
CA PRO A 211 9.12 -5.72 10.68
C PRO A 211 8.30 -6.41 11.76
N ASP A 212 7.01 -6.65 11.53
CA ASP A 212 6.14 -7.33 12.49
C ASP A 212 6.40 -8.85 12.59
N SER A 213 7.26 -9.42 11.73
CA SER A 213 7.67 -10.83 11.85
C SER A 213 8.30 -11.15 13.20
N VAL A 214 8.90 -10.15 13.86
CA VAL A 214 9.48 -10.30 15.21
C VAL A 214 8.43 -10.52 16.30
N LYS A 215 7.17 -10.19 16.05
CA LYS A 215 6.04 -10.41 16.98
C LYS A 215 5.51 -11.85 16.94
N VAL A 216 5.94 -12.66 15.98
CA VAL A 216 5.57 -14.08 15.88
C VAL A 216 6.31 -14.84 16.98
N GLN A 217 5.57 -15.29 18.00
CA GLN A 217 6.13 -15.88 19.22
C GLN A 217 6.73 -17.28 18.99
N ASP A 218 6.14 -18.05 18.07
CA ASP A 218 6.64 -19.38 17.75
C ASP A 218 7.84 -19.29 16.79
N PRO A 219 9.02 -19.77 17.20
CA PRO A 219 10.25 -19.70 16.39
C PRO A 219 10.13 -20.44 15.04
N LEU A 220 9.37 -21.54 14.98
CA LEU A 220 9.18 -22.30 13.75
C LEU A 220 8.28 -21.56 12.77
N LEU A 221 7.20 -20.95 13.26
CA LEU A 221 6.33 -20.12 12.44
C LEU A 221 7.03 -18.84 11.96
N GLN A 222 7.87 -18.25 12.81
CA GLN A 222 8.71 -17.10 12.45
C GLN A 222 9.70 -17.46 11.34
N ALA A 223 10.41 -18.59 11.49
CA ALA A 223 11.38 -19.06 10.50
C ALA A 223 10.69 -19.41 9.15
N ASP A 224 9.51 -20.03 9.19
CA ASP A 224 8.71 -20.30 7.99
C ASP A 224 8.31 -19.00 7.28
N LEU A 225 7.83 -18.01 8.03
CA LEU A 225 7.47 -16.69 7.50
C LEU A 225 8.67 -16.01 6.82
N ILE A 226 9.79 -15.92 7.52
CA ILE A 226 11.02 -15.34 6.97
C ILE A 226 11.47 -16.12 5.72
N GLY A 227 11.41 -17.45 5.76
CA GLY A 227 11.70 -18.30 4.62
C GLY A 227 10.80 -18.01 3.40
N LYS A 228 9.52 -17.72 3.59
CA LYS A 228 8.60 -17.32 2.52
C LYS A 228 8.97 -15.96 1.93
N VAL A 229 9.28 -14.97 2.78
CA VAL A 229 9.75 -13.65 2.32
C VAL A 229 11.02 -13.77 1.50
N VAL A 230 11.98 -14.58 1.95
CA VAL A 230 13.26 -14.79 1.26
C VAL A 230 13.06 -15.48 -0.09
N ARG A 231 12.28 -16.58 -0.14
CA ARG A 231 11.96 -17.26 -1.41
C ARG A 231 11.27 -16.34 -2.41
N HIS A 232 10.34 -15.50 -1.96
CA HIS A 232 9.74 -14.47 -2.82
C HIS A 232 10.80 -13.52 -3.38
N CYS A 233 11.76 -13.08 -2.57
CA CYS A 233 12.82 -12.19 -3.02
C CYS A 233 13.76 -12.88 -4.03
N GLU A 234 14.07 -14.17 -3.85
CA GLU A 234 14.84 -14.97 -4.79
C GLU A 234 14.12 -15.10 -6.14
N GLN A 235 12.83 -15.42 -6.11
CA GLN A 235 12.03 -15.62 -7.31
C GLN A 235 11.86 -14.33 -8.13
N PHE A 236 11.66 -13.19 -7.46
CA PHE A 236 11.37 -11.90 -8.09
C PHE A 236 12.57 -10.94 -8.12
N ARG A 237 13.81 -11.43 -7.89
CA ARG A 237 15.05 -10.63 -7.90
C ARG A 237 15.02 -9.44 -6.94
N ARG A 238 14.26 -9.55 -5.83
CA ARG A 238 14.17 -8.55 -4.77
C ARG A 238 15.17 -8.83 -3.67
N PHE A 239 15.27 -7.93 -2.70
CA PHE A 239 16.19 -8.10 -1.57
C PHE A 239 15.46 -8.01 -0.23
N ALA A 240 15.60 -9.04 0.62
CA ALA A 240 14.99 -9.09 1.93
C ALA A 240 15.89 -8.46 2.99
N ILE A 241 15.36 -7.49 3.73
CA ILE A 241 16.01 -6.92 4.91
C ILE A 241 15.31 -7.49 6.13
N ILE A 242 16.01 -8.35 6.86
CA ILE A 242 15.45 -9.16 7.94
C ILE A 242 15.91 -8.63 9.29
N ASP A 243 14.98 -8.48 10.20
CA ASP A 243 15.22 -8.08 11.56
C ASP A 243 15.70 -9.26 12.40
N GLY A 244 16.76 -9.04 13.17
CA GLY A 244 17.16 -9.97 14.22
C GLY A 244 16.11 -10.08 15.32
N PRO A 245 16.14 -11.14 16.15
CA PRO A 245 15.19 -11.32 17.24
C PRO A 245 15.34 -10.25 18.33
N ASP A 246 14.27 -10.03 19.10
CA ASP A 246 14.38 -9.26 20.33
C ASP A 246 15.15 -10.06 21.38
N LEU A 247 16.28 -9.51 21.79
CA LEU A 247 17.17 -10.13 22.76
C LEU A 247 16.97 -9.60 24.19
N SER A 248 15.94 -8.79 24.44
CA SER A 248 15.71 -8.14 25.73
C SER A 248 15.54 -9.14 26.88
N SER A 249 14.93 -10.28 26.63
CA SER A 249 14.73 -11.37 27.60
C SER A 249 15.94 -12.30 27.79
N ILE A 250 16.99 -12.16 26.96
CA ILE A 250 18.16 -13.03 26.96
C ILE A 250 19.29 -12.39 27.77
N ALA A 251 19.96 -13.17 28.61
CA ALA A 251 21.09 -12.70 29.39
C ALA A 251 22.25 -12.21 28.49
N ASP A 252 22.88 -11.09 28.83
CA ASP A 252 23.88 -10.39 28.00
C ASP A 252 24.99 -11.31 27.46
N ASN A 253 25.47 -12.24 28.27
CA ASN A 253 26.53 -13.18 27.90
C ASN A 253 26.08 -14.27 26.89
N GLN A 254 24.77 -14.39 26.63
CA GLN A 254 24.20 -15.37 25.70
C GLN A 254 23.67 -14.74 24.41
N ARG A 255 23.52 -13.41 24.38
CA ARG A 255 22.89 -12.68 23.24
C ARG A 255 23.64 -12.89 21.93
N ASP A 256 24.97 -12.82 21.96
CA ASP A 256 25.75 -12.98 20.71
C ASP A 256 25.56 -14.39 20.13
N LYS A 257 25.59 -15.41 21.00
CA LYS A 257 25.33 -16.79 20.58
C LYS A 257 23.93 -16.96 20.08
N ALA A 258 22.91 -16.44 20.77
CA ALA A 258 21.52 -16.53 20.39
C ALA A 258 21.28 -15.89 19.01
N LEU A 259 21.93 -14.76 18.72
CA LEU A 259 21.82 -14.07 17.43
C LEU A 259 22.44 -14.86 16.29
N VAL A 260 23.60 -15.51 16.53
CA VAL A 260 24.25 -16.38 15.54
C VAL A 260 23.42 -17.65 15.31
N ASP A 261 22.95 -18.29 16.39
CA ASP A 261 22.14 -19.51 16.31
C ASP A 261 20.82 -19.22 15.54
N TRP A 262 20.14 -18.10 15.84
CA TRP A 262 18.95 -17.66 15.12
C TRP A 262 19.24 -17.45 13.63
N ARG A 263 20.31 -16.72 13.30
CA ARG A 263 20.69 -16.48 11.88
C ARG A 263 20.91 -17.80 11.14
N ASN A 264 21.65 -18.72 11.76
CA ASN A 264 21.97 -20.00 11.14
C ASN A 264 20.75 -20.91 10.97
N ALA A 265 19.79 -20.84 11.91
CA ALA A 265 18.56 -21.61 11.84
C ALA A 265 17.54 -21.03 10.85
N THR A 266 17.56 -19.71 10.63
CA THR A 266 16.47 -19.00 9.95
C THR A 266 16.84 -18.53 8.55
N LEU A 267 18.11 -18.19 8.29
CA LEU A 267 18.54 -17.51 7.07
C LEU A 267 19.72 -18.19 6.40
N SER A 268 19.50 -18.57 5.12
CA SER A 268 20.58 -19.00 4.24
C SER A 268 20.22 -18.57 2.82
N SER A 269 20.59 -17.33 2.43
CA SER A 269 20.29 -16.80 1.12
C SER A 269 21.22 -15.66 0.73
N THR A 270 21.49 -15.54 -0.55
CA THR A 270 22.21 -14.40 -1.12
C THR A 270 21.32 -13.17 -1.31
N TYR A 271 19.99 -13.34 -1.23
CA TYR A 271 18.98 -12.31 -1.42
C TYR A 271 18.44 -11.73 -0.11
N ALA A 272 19.09 -12.05 1.01
CA ALA A 272 18.69 -11.57 2.32
C ALA A 272 19.88 -11.11 3.16
N ALA A 273 19.66 -10.14 4.04
CA ALA A 273 20.62 -9.72 5.05
C ALA A 273 19.93 -9.46 6.39
N ALA A 274 20.57 -9.96 7.49
CA ALA A 274 20.09 -9.79 8.85
C ALA A 274 20.68 -8.55 9.50
N TYR A 275 19.86 -7.80 10.23
CA TYR A 275 20.25 -6.57 10.94
C TYR A 275 19.85 -6.60 12.40
N ALA A 276 20.73 -6.11 13.26
CA ALA A 276 20.54 -5.98 14.71
C ALA A 276 21.33 -4.76 15.23
N PRO A 277 21.00 -4.25 16.43
CA PRO A 277 19.88 -4.53 17.29
C PRO A 277 18.63 -3.71 16.93
N PHE A 278 17.57 -3.84 17.74
CA PHE A 278 16.42 -2.94 17.72
C PHE A 278 16.85 -1.50 18.00
N LEU A 279 16.08 -0.57 17.45
CA LEU A 279 16.35 0.87 17.50
C LEU A 279 15.39 1.54 18.49
N LYS A 280 15.92 2.48 19.27
CA LYS A 280 15.13 3.31 20.17
C LYS A 280 14.69 4.57 19.45
N ILE A 281 13.38 4.81 19.38
CA ILE A 281 12.77 6.00 18.76
C ILE A 281 11.91 6.74 19.77
N VAL A 282 11.56 7.98 19.46
CA VAL A 282 10.53 8.71 20.18
C VAL A 282 9.18 8.08 19.81
N THR A 283 8.37 7.77 20.79
CA THR A 283 7.03 7.22 20.57
C THR A 283 6.17 8.22 19.81
N ILE A 284 5.48 7.74 18.76
CA ILE A 284 4.59 8.57 17.94
C ILE A 284 3.25 8.75 18.65
N ASP A 285 2.82 7.76 19.43
CA ASP A 285 1.60 7.80 20.21
C ASP A 285 1.74 8.79 21.38
N PRO A 286 0.98 9.91 21.41
CA PRO A 286 1.06 10.89 22.47
C PRO A 286 0.58 10.36 23.83
N ASP A 287 -0.26 9.30 23.84
CA ASP A 287 -0.84 8.71 25.04
C ASP A 287 -0.04 7.49 25.55
N ALA A 288 1.04 7.13 24.87
CA ALA A 288 1.87 6.04 25.32
C ALA A 288 2.52 6.34 26.68
N PRO A 289 2.53 5.36 27.61
CA PRO A 289 3.11 5.55 28.95
C PRO A 289 4.62 5.86 28.89
N ASP A 290 5.29 5.41 27.84
CA ASP A 290 6.71 5.64 27.61
C ASP A 290 6.97 6.58 26.44
N ARG A 291 7.80 7.59 26.67
CA ARG A 291 8.23 8.54 25.63
C ARG A 291 9.05 7.87 24.53
N PHE A 292 9.55 6.67 24.74
CA PHE A 292 10.42 5.97 23.80
C PHE A 292 9.92 4.54 23.58
N THR A 293 10.01 4.09 22.34
CA THR A 293 9.71 2.70 21.98
C THR A 293 10.86 2.04 21.25
N MET A 294 10.92 0.70 21.33
CA MET A 294 11.88 -0.12 20.59
C MET A 294 11.21 -0.66 19.33
N VAL A 295 11.88 -0.48 18.19
CA VAL A 295 11.38 -0.93 16.90
C VAL A 295 12.41 -1.78 16.18
N PRO A 296 11.99 -2.74 15.35
CA PRO A 296 12.89 -3.50 14.48
C PRO A 296 13.62 -2.57 13.50
N PRO A 297 14.89 -2.88 13.14
CA PRO A 297 15.73 -2.00 12.34
C PRO A 297 15.39 -1.95 10.84
N SER A 298 14.67 -2.93 10.28
CA SER A 298 14.52 -3.11 8.82
C SER A 298 13.98 -1.88 8.10
N GLY A 299 12.99 -1.17 8.66
CA GLY A 299 12.45 0.05 8.07
C GLY A 299 13.49 1.17 7.94
N PHE A 300 14.30 1.37 8.98
CA PHE A 300 15.39 2.35 8.96
C PHE A 300 16.52 1.93 8.02
N VAL A 301 16.85 0.65 7.99
CA VAL A 301 17.84 0.08 7.07
C VAL A 301 17.39 0.25 5.63
N ALA A 302 16.12 -0.03 5.30
CA ALA A 302 15.55 0.21 3.98
C ALA A 302 15.64 1.70 3.58
N GLY A 303 15.36 2.61 4.50
CA GLY A 303 15.53 4.05 4.30
C GLY A 303 16.99 4.46 4.02
N VAL A 304 17.96 3.84 4.72
CA VAL A 304 19.40 4.04 4.45
C VAL A 304 19.77 3.49 3.08
N PHE A 305 19.27 2.31 2.70
CA PHE A 305 19.49 1.73 1.37
C PHE A 305 18.98 2.66 0.28
N ALA A 306 17.72 3.09 0.36
CA ALA A 306 17.11 3.98 -0.62
C ALA A 306 17.88 5.31 -0.77
N ARG A 307 18.34 5.87 0.34
CA ARG A 307 19.19 7.07 0.33
C ARG A 307 20.53 6.81 -0.36
N THR A 308 21.21 5.72 0.00
CA THR A 308 22.51 5.35 -0.57
C THR A 308 22.39 5.08 -2.07
N ASP A 309 21.36 4.38 -2.49
CA ASP A 309 21.07 4.10 -3.91
C ASP A 309 20.89 5.39 -4.71
N ARG A 310 20.14 6.35 -4.17
CA ARG A 310 19.89 7.63 -4.83
C ARG A 310 21.15 8.49 -4.91
N GLU A 311 21.97 8.52 -3.87
CA GLU A 311 23.13 9.44 -3.77
C GLU A 311 24.39 8.86 -4.39
N ARG A 312 24.56 7.54 -4.34
CA ARG A 312 25.81 6.86 -4.69
C ARG A 312 25.65 5.69 -5.67
N GLY A 313 24.42 5.26 -5.91
CA GLY A 313 24.11 4.08 -6.73
C GLY A 313 24.08 2.75 -5.92
N VAL A 314 23.38 1.75 -6.48
CA VAL A 314 23.16 0.44 -5.85
C VAL A 314 24.47 -0.33 -5.58
N HIS A 315 25.53 -0.05 -6.37
CA HIS A 315 26.85 -0.66 -6.22
C HIS A 315 27.59 -0.25 -4.95
N LYS A 316 27.19 0.88 -4.31
CA LYS A 316 27.76 1.28 -3.03
C LYS A 316 27.16 0.45 -1.91
N ALA A 317 28.01 -0.28 -1.17
CA ALA A 317 27.56 -1.01 0.00
C ALA A 317 26.95 -0.06 1.03
N PRO A 318 25.75 -0.38 1.59
CA PRO A 318 25.06 0.46 2.58
C PRO A 318 25.67 0.34 3.97
N GLY A 319 26.95 0.13 4.05
CA GLY A 319 27.78 0.08 5.28
C GLY A 319 28.45 1.42 5.56
N ASN A 320 28.67 1.71 6.84
CA ASN A 320 29.17 3.00 7.35
C ASN A 320 28.26 4.18 7.02
N GLU A 321 26.99 3.92 6.77
CA GLU A 321 25.97 4.95 6.52
C GLU A 321 25.21 5.30 7.79
N ARG A 322 24.88 6.59 7.96
CA ARG A 322 24.19 7.09 9.16
C ARG A 322 22.73 6.67 9.18
N VAL A 323 22.27 6.22 10.33
CA VAL A 323 20.84 5.97 10.60
C VAL A 323 20.28 7.24 11.28
N ASN A 324 19.29 7.86 10.64
CA ASN A 324 18.64 9.07 11.14
C ASN A 324 17.30 8.72 11.83
N GLY A 325 16.78 9.65 12.64
CA GLY A 325 15.45 9.49 13.26
C GLY A 325 15.41 8.59 14.48
N ILE A 326 16.57 8.20 15.03
CA ILE A 326 16.67 7.37 16.23
C ILE A 326 17.30 8.15 17.37
N VAL A 327 16.96 7.77 18.59
CA VAL A 327 17.53 8.33 19.83
C VAL A 327 18.51 7.40 20.52
N GLY A 328 18.53 6.12 20.15
CA GLY A 328 19.45 5.13 20.73
C GLY A 328 19.33 3.75 20.09
N LEU A 329 19.97 2.79 20.71
CA LEU A 329 19.97 1.38 20.35
C LEU A 329 19.51 0.56 21.57
N ALA A 330 18.83 -0.58 21.33
CA ALA A 330 18.49 -1.52 22.38
C ALA A 330 19.74 -2.09 23.06
N GLU A 331 20.82 -2.24 22.29
CA GLU A 331 22.08 -2.78 22.76
C GLU A 331 23.28 -2.11 22.09
N GLN A 332 24.37 -1.94 22.85
CA GLN A 332 25.62 -1.41 22.34
C GLN A 332 26.62 -2.55 22.08
N TYR A 333 27.18 -2.57 20.88
CA TYR A 333 28.14 -3.60 20.48
C TYR A 333 29.57 -3.06 20.47
N SER A 334 30.48 -3.74 21.20
CA SER A 334 31.91 -3.46 21.16
C SER A 334 32.55 -3.95 19.86
N GLN A 335 33.79 -3.53 19.60
CA GLN A 335 34.54 -4.03 18.46
C GLN A 335 34.71 -5.56 18.50
N ARG A 336 34.99 -6.12 19.67
CA ARG A 336 35.14 -7.58 19.86
C ARG A 336 33.88 -8.35 19.48
N ARG A 337 32.69 -7.83 19.81
CA ARG A 337 31.39 -8.43 19.42
C ARG A 337 31.15 -8.29 17.93
N GLN A 338 31.54 -7.16 17.33
CA GLN A 338 31.50 -6.97 15.88
C GLN A 338 32.36 -8.01 15.15
N ASP A 339 33.58 -8.26 15.66
CA ASP A 339 34.52 -9.22 15.06
C ASP A 339 34.00 -10.66 15.13
N LEU A 340 33.11 -10.96 16.07
CA LEU A 340 32.40 -12.24 16.17
C LEU A 340 31.19 -12.32 15.27
N LEU A 341 30.33 -11.29 15.25
CA LEU A 341 29.01 -11.33 14.62
C LEU A 341 29.06 -11.07 13.11
N ASN A 342 29.96 -10.18 12.66
CA ASN A 342 30.05 -9.85 11.23
C ASN A 342 30.49 -11.04 10.36
N PRO A 343 31.47 -11.89 10.74
CA PRO A 343 31.77 -13.10 9.99
C PRO A 343 30.60 -14.08 9.86
N ASN A 344 29.70 -14.08 10.85
CA ASN A 344 28.47 -14.89 10.86
C ASN A 344 27.30 -14.19 10.13
N ALA A 345 27.59 -13.21 9.25
CA ALA A 345 26.62 -12.49 8.43
C ALA A 345 25.49 -11.79 9.22
N VAL A 346 25.81 -11.33 10.43
CA VAL A 346 24.94 -10.44 11.20
C VAL A 346 25.46 -9.02 11.06
N ASN A 347 24.67 -8.15 10.44
CA ASN A 347 25.03 -6.76 10.19
C ASN A 347 24.60 -5.91 11.39
N LEU A 348 25.56 -5.38 12.12
CA LEU A 348 25.27 -4.58 13.31
C LEU A 348 25.02 -3.11 12.96
N ILE A 349 24.13 -2.50 13.74
CA ILE A 349 23.97 -1.05 13.83
C ILE A 349 24.68 -0.60 15.11
N ARG A 350 25.62 0.34 15.00
CA ARG A 350 26.49 0.76 16.10
C ARG A 350 26.54 2.26 16.24
N SER A 351 26.65 2.74 17.48
CA SER A 351 26.87 4.15 17.79
C SER A 351 28.36 4.43 17.97
N PHE A 352 28.82 5.53 17.38
CA PHE A 352 30.21 5.98 17.47
C PHE A 352 30.26 7.41 18.01
N PRO A 353 31.11 7.69 19.02
CA PRO A 353 31.30 9.05 19.52
C PRO A 353 31.67 10.02 18.37
N GLY A 354 30.97 11.16 18.31
CA GLY A 354 31.19 12.18 17.29
C GLY A 354 30.75 11.84 15.85
N ARG A 355 30.42 10.55 15.56
CA ARG A 355 30.02 10.09 14.23
C ARG A 355 28.56 9.63 14.13
N GLY A 356 27.88 9.52 15.27
CA GLY A 356 26.49 9.07 15.36
C GLY A 356 26.30 7.57 15.13
N THR A 357 25.05 7.14 15.00
CA THR A 357 24.70 5.74 14.79
C THR A 357 24.74 5.39 13.31
N ARG A 358 25.37 4.25 13.00
CA ARG A 358 25.62 3.81 11.63
C ARG A 358 25.36 2.33 11.44
N ILE A 359 24.95 1.94 10.23
CA ILE A 359 25.01 0.55 9.79
C ILE A 359 26.49 0.18 9.68
N TRP A 360 26.91 -0.89 10.38
CA TRP A 360 28.32 -1.30 10.46
C TRP A 360 28.54 -2.73 9.97
N GLY A 361 27.83 -3.09 8.89
CA GLY A 361 27.92 -4.36 8.18
C GLY A 361 27.14 -4.28 6.87
N ALA A 362 27.52 -5.08 5.88
CA ALA A 362 26.85 -5.15 4.58
C ALA A 362 27.04 -6.54 3.96
N ARG A 363 26.84 -7.59 4.78
CA ARG A 363 26.94 -8.99 4.36
C ARG A 363 25.56 -9.61 4.15
N ASN A 364 25.43 -10.39 3.09
CA ASN A 364 24.29 -11.27 2.86
C ASN A 364 24.30 -12.44 3.84
N ALA A 365 23.15 -13.03 4.07
CA ALA A 365 22.99 -14.20 4.92
C ALA A 365 23.42 -15.49 4.19
N THR A 366 24.67 -15.53 3.74
CA THR A 366 25.23 -16.65 2.98
C THR A 366 26.68 -16.93 3.40
N ASP A 367 27.11 -18.18 3.22
CA ASP A 367 28.49 -18.60 3.40
C ASP A 367 29.29 -18.54 2.07
N ASP A 368 28.60 -18.31 0.94
CA ASP A 368 29.23 -18.14 -0.36
C ASP A 368 29.99 -16.81 -0.42
N VAL A 369 31.30 -16.92 -0.55
CA VAL A 369 32.23 -15.78 -0.63
C VAL A 369 31.96 -14.89 -1.86
N THR A 370 31.46 -15.48 -2.94
CA THR A 370 31.16 -14.76 -4.19
C THR A 370 30.02 -13.77 -3.96
N TRP A 371 29.00 -14.19 -3.23
CA TRP A 371 27.78 -13.45 -2.95
C TRP A 371 27.73 -12.83 -1.55
N ARG A 372 28.90 -12.71 -0.90
CA ARG A 372 29.00 -12.23 0.48
C ARG A 372 28.37 -10.85 0.69
N TYR A 373 28.48 -9.94 -0.26
CA TYR A 373 28.14 -8.53 -0.06
C TYR A 373 26.79 -8.15 -0.62
N VAL A 374 26.04 -7.36 0.17
CA VAL A 374 24.71 -6.84 -0.16
C VAL A 374 24.71 -6.06 -1.49
N ASN A 375 25.68 -5.16 -1.68
CA ASN A 375 25.76 -4.36 -2.89
C ASN A 375 26.03 -5.22 -4.14
N VAL A 376 26.77 -6.30 -4.01
CA VAL A 376 27.05 -7.22 -5.13
C VAL A 376 25.74 -7.89 -5.58
N ARG A 377 24.99 -8.51 -4.67
CA ARG A 377 23.72 -9.16 -5.03
C ARG A 377 22.70 -8.17 -5.59
N ARG A 378 22.56 -7.00 -4.95
CA ARG A 378 21.63 -5.97 -5.39
C ARG A 378 22.01 -5.37 -6.75
N LEU A 379 23.30 -5.20 -7.02
CA LEU A 379 23.79 -4.77 -8.33
C LEU A 379 23.41 -5.78 -9.42
N PHE A 380 23.61 -7.08 -9.17
CA PHE A 380 23.19 -8.12 -10.11
C PHE A 380 21.67 -8.08 -10.33
N SER A 381 20.85 -8.03 -9.28
CA SER A 381 19.40 -7.94 -9.40
C SER A 381 18.95 -6.71 -10.22
N MET A 382 19.60 -5.56 -10.02
CA MET A 382 19.34 -4.34 -10.78
C MET A 382 19.71 -4.50 -12.25
N ILE A 383 20.89 -5.07 -12.56
CA ILE A 383 21.34 -5.30 -13.93
C ILE A 383 20.43 -6.32 -14.62
N GLU A 384 20.14 -7.46 -13.97
CA GLU A 384 19.26 -8.51 -14.48
C GLU A 384 17.88 -7.95 -14.84
N THR A 385 17.27 -7.16 -13.93
CA THR A 385 15.95 -6.54 -14.16
C THR A 385 16.00 -5.48 -15.25
N SER A 386 17.07 -4.67 -15.30
CA SER A 386 17.22 -3.62 -16.31
C SER A 386 17.43 -4.19 -17.71
N VAL A 387 18.25 -5.24 -17.84
CA VAL A 387 18.47 -5.95 -19.11
C VAL A 387 17.18 -6.62 -19.56
N ASP A 388 16.50 -7.33 -18.68
CA ASP A 388 15.21 -7.99 -18.96
C ASP A 388 14.19 -6.98 -19.53
N ARG A 389 13.97 -5.85 -18.81
CA ARG A 389 13.06 -4.79 -19.27
C ARG A 389 13.48 -4.13 -20.57
N SER A 390 14.77 -3.89 -20.76
CA SER A 390 15.28 -3.21 -21.97
C SER A 390 15.28 -4.11 -23.20
N THR A 391 15.16 -5.43 -23.03
CA THR A 391 15.14 -6.41 -24.12
C THR A 391 13.76 -7.00 -24.40
N GLN A 392 12.70 -6.56 -23.74
CA GLN A 392 11.32 -7.06 -23.98
C GLN A 392 10.86 -6.88 -25.43
N TRP A 393 11.38 -5.89 -26.13
CA TRP A 393 11.09 -5.69 -27.56
C TRP A 393 11.53 -6.84 -28.46
N VAL A 394 12.41 -7.73 -27.96
CA VAL A 394 12.91 -8.89 -28.71
C VAL A 394 11.85 -9.98 -28.87
N VAL A 395 10.88 -10.01 -27.98
CA VAL A 395 9.80 -11.01 -28.01
C VAL A 395 9.00 -10.85 -29.30
N PHE A 396 8.93 -11.94 -30.08
CA PHE A 396 8.37 -12.02 -31.43
C PHE A 396 9.15 -11.29 -32.56
N GLU A 397 10.35 -10.76 -32.29
CA GLU A 397 11.24 -10.32 -33.36
C GLU A 397 11.86 -11.54 -34.09
N PRO A 398 12.24 -11.40 -35.36
CA PRO A 398 12.95 -12.48 -36.09
C PRO A 398 14.23 -12.87 -35.37
N ASN A 399 14.43 -14.19 -35.14
CA ASN A 399 15.61 -14.74 -34.49
C ASN A 399 16.80 -14.80 -35.46
N THR A 400 17.43 -13.67 -35.73
CA THR A 400 18.50 -13.50 -36.74
C THR A 400 19.69 -12.74 -36.16
N ALA A 401 20.83 -12.81 -36.89
CA ALA A 401 22.05 -12.11 -36.49
C ALA A 401 21.84 -10.60 -36.27
N THR A 402 20.96 -9.95 -37.04
CA THR A 402 20.64 -8.55 -36.88
C THR A 402 20.01 -8.25 -35.51
N THR A 403 19.07 -9.07 -35.07
CA THR A 403 18.45 -8.97 -33.75
C THR A 403 19.46 -9.21 -32.64
N TRP A 404 20.33 -10.23 -32.77
CA TRP A 404 21.37 -10.52 -31.79
C TRP A 404 22.38 -9.35 -31.62
N ILE A 405 22.81 -8.74 -32.73
CA ILE A 405 23.71 -7.58 -32.69
C ILE A 405 23.02 -6.41 -31.96
N ARG A 406 21.74 -6.16 -32.22
CA ARG A 406 20.98 -5.07 -31.54
C ARG A 406 20.87 -5.32 -30.04
N ILE A 407 20.60 -6.57 -29.60
CA ILE A 407 20.61 -6.95 -28.20
C ILE A 407 21.98 -6.69 -27.57
N LYS A 408 23.05 -7.20 -28.21
CA LYS A 408 24.41 -7.05 -27.72
C LYS A 408 24.78 -5.59 -27.50
N VAL A 409 24.59 -4.75 -28.51
CA VAL A 409 24.90 -3.31 -28.45
C VAL A 409 24.07 -2.62 -27.36
N SER A 410 22.79 -2.95 -27.23
CA SER A 410 21.93 -2.36 -26.19
C SER A 410 22.44 -2.67 -24.78
N VAL A 411 22.76 -3.95 -24.52
CA VAL A 411 23.25 -4.43 -23.22
C VAL A 411 24.66 -3.87 -22.94
N GLU A 412 25.57 -3.89 -23.94
CA GLU A 412 26.92 -3.34 -23.80
C GLU A 412 26.88 -1.84 -23.47
N ASN A 413 26.04 -1.05 -24.12
CA ASN A 413 25.86 0.38 -23.83
C ASN A 413 25.38 0.63 -22.41
N PHE A 414 24.45 -0.17 -21.92
CA PHE A 414 23.98 -0.10 -20.54
C PHE A 414 25.10 -0.45 -19.55
N LEU A 415 25.85 -1.53 -19.79
CA LEU A 415 26.95 -1.95 -18.92
C LEU A 415 28.13 -0.98 -18.95
N ASP A 416 28.42 -0.35 -20.08
CA ASP A 416 29.42 0.73 -20.18
C ASP A 416 29.07 1.92 -19.28
N GLN A 417 27.79 2.30 -19.23
CA GLN A 417 27.33 3.33 -18.31
C GLN A 417 27.53 2.93 -16.85
N GLN A 418 27.22 1.65 -16.49
CA GLN A 418 27.46 1.15 -15.14
C GLN A 418 28.96 1.11 -14.78
N TRP A 419 29.81 0.73 -15.71
CA TRP A 419 31.25 0.74 -15.52
C TRP A 419 31.77 2.16 -15.32
N ARG A 420 31.39 3.12 -16.15
CA ARG A 420 31.75 4.55 -15.98
C ARG A 420 31.25 5.15 -14.68
N ALA A 421 30.11 4.68 -14.18
CA ALA A 421 29.60 5.05 -12.86
C ALA A 421 30.37 4.41 -11.69
N GLY A 422 31.33 3.53 -11.96
CA GLY A 422 32.15 2.84 -10.97
C GLY A 422 31.48 1.64 -10.32
N ALA A 423 30.38 1.15 -10.90
CA ALA A 423 29.66 -0.04 -10.41
C ALA A 423 30.40 -1.35 -10.75
N LEU A 424 31.17 -1.35 -11.83
CA LEU A 424 31.97 -2.49 -12.28
C LEU A 424 33.45 -2.20 -12.11
N ALA A 425 34.20 -3.23 -11.74
CA ALA A 425 35.65 -3.19 -11.58
C ALA A 425 36.34 -3.42 -12.94
N GLY A 426 37.57 -2.94 -13.10
CA GLY A 426 38.36 -3.10 -14.31
C GLY A 426 38.82 -1.76 -14.88
N SER A 427 40.03 -1.73 -15.43
CA SER A 427 40.60 -0.53 -16.03
C SER A 427 40.09 -0.31 -17.46
N ARG A 428 39.55 -1.34 -18.06
CA ARG A 428 39.01 -1.35 -19.44
C ARG A 428 37.64 -2.04 -19.44
N PRO A 429 36.75 -1.71 -20.39
CA PRO A 429 35.44 -2.33 -20.52
C PRO A 429 35.50 -3.86 -20.59
N GLU A 430 36.48 -4.43 -21.31
CA GLU A 430 36.63 -5.87 -21.50
C GLU A 430 36.97 -6.63 -20.21
N GLU A 431 37.54 -5.93 -19.22
CA GLU A 431 37.81 -6.44 -17.86
C GLU A 431 36.58 -6.34 -16.96
N ALA A 432 35.69 -5.39 -17.25
CA ALA A 432 34.53 -5.05 -16.43
C ALA A 432 33.27 -5.86 -16.77
N TYR A 433 33.06 -6.10 -18.08
CA TYR A 433 31.90 -6.86 -18.52
C TYR A 433 32.14 -7.57 -19.86
N ARG A 434 31.29 -8.56 -20.15
CA ARG A 434 31.28 -9.27 -21.41
C ARG A 434 29.86 -9.68 -21.75
N VAL A 435 29.44 -9.41 -23.01
CA VAL A 435 28.15 -9.84 -23.56
C VAL A 435 28.37 -10.76 -24.72
N ARG A 436 27.70 -11.92 -24.72
CA ARG A 436 27.71 -12.91 -25.78
C ARG A 436 26.29 -13.23 -26.18
N VAL A 437 26.03 -13.28 -27.47
CA VAL A 437 24.76 -13.71 -28.05
C VAL A 437 24.98 -14.07 -29.50
N GLY A 438 24.56 -15.26 -29.91
CA GLY A 438 24.64 -15.69 -31.31
C GLY A 438 24.74 -17.18 -31.48
N LEU A 439 24.53 -17.61 -32.73
CA LEU A 439 24.69 -19.00 -33.16
C LEU A 439 26.17 -19.40 -33.05
N GLY A 440 26.42 -20.52 -32.41
CA GLY A 440 27.80 -21.02 -32.15
C GLY A 440 28.52 -20.33 -31.01
N GLU A 441 27.94 -19.23 -30.41
CA GLU A 441 28.45 -18.59 -29.20
C GLU A 441 27.65 -19.02 -27.97
N THR A 442 26.33 -18.78 -27.99
CA THR A 442 25.42 -19.03 -26.88
C THR A 442 24.22 -19.90 -27.26
N MET A 443 23.99 -20.09 -28.55
CA MET A 443 22.86 -20.83 -29.10
C MET A 443 23.31 -21.85 -30.13
N THR A 444 22.57 -22.95 -30.24
CA THR A 444 22.61 -23.94 -31.29
C THR A 444 21.49 -23.68 -32.30
N GLU A 445 21.51 -24.37 -33.45
CA GLU A 445 20.40 -24.33 -34.42
C GLU A 445 19.09 -24.82 -33.79
N THR A 446 19.15 -25.81 -32.92
CA THR A 446 17.99 -26.34 -32.20
C THR A 446 17.38 -25.28 -31.28
N ASP A 447 18.20 -24.46 -30.62
CA ASP A 447 17.69 -23.37 -29.77
C ASP A 447 16.94 -22.32 -30.62
N ILE A 448 17.44 -22.03 -31.80
CA ILE A 448 16.81 -21.09 -32.73
C ILE A 448 15.48 -21.67 -33.24
N ASP A 449 15.44 -22.96 -33.58
CA ASP A 449 14.25 -23.64 -34.09
C ASP A 449 13.11 -23.69 -33.05
N VAL A 450 13.46 -23.80 -31.77
CA VAL A 450 12.45 -23.70 -30.66
C VAL A 450 12.18 -22.28 -30.22
N GLY A 451 12.73 -21.26 -30.90
CA GLY A 451 12.45 -19.85 -30.67
C GLY A 451 13.23 -19.21 -29.52
N LEU A 452 14.31 -19.81 -29.04
CA LEU A 452 15.11 -19.25 -27.94
C LEU A 452 16.15 -18.24 -28.46
N VAL A 453 16.32 -17.13 -27.71
CA VAL A 453 17.46 -16.22 -27.83
C VAL A 453 18.20 -16.21 -26.50
N ILE A 454 19.40 -16.74 -26.45
CA ILE A 454 20.21 -16.86 -25.24
C ILE A 454 21.30 -15.79 -25.27
N THR A 455 21.24 -14.87 -24.31
CA THR A 455 22.24 -13.83 -24.09
C THR A 455 22.97 -14.10 -22.78
N GLU A 456 24.28 -14.26 -22.85
CA GLU A 456 25.15 -14.40 -21.69
C GLU A 456 25.79 -13.07 -21.33
N VAL A 457 25.63 -12.65 -20.08
CA VAL A 457 26.21 -11.42 -19.53
C VAL A 457 27.11 -11.78 -18.36
N ALA A 458 28.38 -11.47 -18.45
CA ALA A 458 29.35 -11.60 -17.36
C ALA A 458 29.77 -10.20 -16.91
N ILE A 459 29.78 -9.96 -15.60
CA ILE A 459 30.20 -8.69 -15.01
C ILE A 459 31.18 -8.89 -13.85
N ALA A 460 32.07 -7.94 -13.66
CA ALA A 460 33.00 -7.86 -12.53
C ALA A 460 32.50 -6.78 -11.54
N PRO A 461 31.72 -7.13 -10.49
CA PRO A 461 31.17 -6.14 -9.57
C PRO A 461 32.23 -5.51 -8.70
N ALA A 462 32.12 -4.20 -8.42
CA ALA A 462 32.92 -3.54 -7.43
C ALA A 462 32.61 -4.06 -6.03
N LYS A 463 33.60 -4.62 -5.32
CA LYS A 463 33.47 -5.12 -3.96
C LYS A 463 33.86 -4.06 -2.95
N PRO A 464 33.20 -3.95 -1.78
CA PRO A 464 33.56 -2.97 -0.78
C PRO A 464 34.87 -3.33 -0.07
N ALA A 465 35.63 -2.30 0.36
CA ALA A 465 36.70 -2.48 1.30
C ALA A 465 36.09 -2.58 2.71
N GLU A 466 36.07 -3.79 3.27
CA GLU A 466 35.50 -4.04 4.60
C GLU A 466 36.54 -3.81 5.72
N PHE A 467 37.82 -4.09 5.42
CA PHE A 467 38.93 -3.93 6.36
C PHE A 467 40.00 -3.03 5.76
N VAL A 468 40.47 -2.05 6.54
CA VAL A 468 41.61 -1.20 6.19
C VAL A 468 42.74 -1.51 7.18
N VAL A 469 43.86 -1.98 6.65
CA VAL A 469 45.05 -2.31 7.45
C VAL A 469 46.16 -1.31 7.14
N PHE A 470 46.59 -0.59 8.16
CA PHE A 470 47.72 0.30 8.07
C PHE A 470 48.98 -0.39 8.64
N ARG A 471 50.06 -0.43 7.89
CA ARG A 471 51.38 -0.90 8.34
C ARG A 471 52.30 0.28 8.49
N PHE A 472 52.78 0.46 9.72
CA PHE A 472 53.78 1.53 10.01
C PHE A 472 55.15 0.86 10.22
N SER A 473 56.17 1.34 9.53
CA SER A 473 57.55 0.89 9.74
C SER A 473 58.42 2.09 10.15
N HIS A 474 59.27 1.85 11.14
CA HIS A 474 60.27 2.84 11.53
C HIS A 474 61.53 2.64 10.68
N LYS A 475 61.88 3.64 9.89
CA LYS A 475 63.13 3.63 9.12
C LYS A 475 64.24 4.24 9.99
N ARG A 476 65.24 3.42 10.35
CA ARG A 476 66.50 3.97 10.91
C ARG A 476 67.20 4.76 9.81
N LEU A 477 67.48 6.03 10.07
CA LEU A 477 68.47 6.74 9.29
C LEU A 477 69.79 6.09 9.54
N SER A 478 70.44 5.49 8.54
CA SER A 478 71.81 5.11 8.57
C SER A 478 72.62 6.40 8.52
N GLU A 479 73.46 6.65 9.53
CA GLU A 479 74.50 7.67 9.48
C GLU A 479 75.43 7.44 8.31
#